data_37bcba32420db074eb11ac64043fc609
#
_entry.id   37bcba32420db074eb11ac64043fc609
#
_cell.length_a   1.000
_cell.length_b   1.000
_cell.length_c   1.000
_cell.angle_alpha   90.00
_cell.angle_beta   90.00
_cell.angle_gamma   90.00
#
_symmetry.space_group_name_H-M   'P 1'
#
loop_
_entity.id
_entity.type
_entity.pdbx_description
1 polymer ?
#
loop_
_entity_poly.entity_id
_entity_poly.type
_entity_poly.pdbx_seq_one_letter_code
_entity_poly.pdbx_strand_id
1 'polypeptide(L)' 'MNTHLKLKNRLKEYRKAAKLTQSQLAERVGSSKNTISSIETGQFCPTAYLAMLLCLALDCKFEELFYFEEE' A
#
# COMPACT_ATOMS: atom_id res chain seq x y z
N MET A 1 5.47 22.90 -7.18
CA MET A 1 5.30 21.45 -7.04
C MET A 1 4.91 20.84 -8.37
N ASN A 2 5.47 19.69 -8.71
CA ASN A 2 5.14 19.00 -9.95
C ASN A 2 3.79 18.27 -9.78
N THR A 3 2.78 18.74 -10.53
CA THR A 3 1.43 18.16 -10.45
C THR A 3 1.26 16.91 -11.32
N HIS A 4 2.30 16.54 -12.07
CA HIS A 4 2.26 15.35 -12.92
C HIS A 4 2.75 14.09 -12.23
N LEU A 5 3.19 14.20 -10.98
CA LEU A 5 3.61 13.03 -10.21
C LEU A 5 2.40 12.28 -9.69
N LYS A 6 2.41 10.99 -9.91
CA LYS A 6 1.37 10.10 -9.41
C LYS A 6 1.97 9.14 -8.41
N LEU A 7 1.33 8.99 -7.26
CA LEU A 7 1.81 8.06 -6.24
C LEU A 7 1.39 6.64 -6.62
N LYS A 8 2.38 5.78 -6.77
CA LYS A 8 2.20 4.36 -7.07
C LYS A 8 2.67 3.53 -5.89
N ASN A 9 2.32 2.27 -5.90
CA ASN A 9 2.76 1.37 -4.83
C ASN A 9 3.03 -0.04 -5.33
N ARG A 10 3.78 -0.78 -4.52
CA ARG A 10 4.10 -2.19 -4.74
C ARG A 10 3.41 -3.06 -3.69
N LEU A 11 2.27 -2.61 -3.20
CA LEU A 11 1.58 -3.28 -2.10
C LEU A 11 1.28 -4.74 -2.42
N LYS A 12 0.76 -5.00 -3.61
CA LYS A 12 0.41 -6.35 -4.03
C LYS A 12 1.63 -7.27 -4.05
N GLU A 13 2.76 -6.78 -4.57
CA GLU A 13 3.99 -7.59 -4.65
C GLU A 13 4.51 -7.91 -3.26
N TYR A 14 4.58 -6.92 -2.37
CA TYR A 14 5.05 -7.14 -0.99
C TYR A 14 4.10 -8.03 -0.22
N ARG A 15 2.78 -7.85 -0.42
CA ARG A 15 1.79 -8.69 0.23
C ARG A 15 1.94 -10.15 -0.19
N LYS A 16 2.09 -10.40 -1.48
CA LYS A 16 2.25 -11.76 -1.99
C LYS A 16 3.57 -12.37 -1.54
N ALA A 17 4.63 -11.59 -1.51
CA ALA A 17 5.93 -12.05 -1.00
C ALA A 17 5.84 -12.46 0.47
N ALA A 18 4.98 -11.81 1.24
CA ALA A 18 4.71 -12.15 2.63
C ALA A 18 3.70 -13.29 2.77
N LYS A 19 3.18 -13.81 1.66
CA LYS A 19 2.20 -14.91 1.63
C LYS A 19 0.91 -14.58 2.36
N LEU A 20 0.47 -13.33 2.22
CA LEU A 20 -0.77 -12.84 2.83
C LEU A 20 -1.84 -12.63 1.77
N THR A 21 -3.08 -12.98 2.12
CA THR A 21 -4.24 -12.57 1.34
C THR A 21 -4.56 -11.10 1.63
N GLN A 22 -5.39 -10.49 0.80
CA GLN A 22 -5.85 -9.11 1.06
C GLN A 22 -6.56 -9.02 2.42
N SER A 23 -7.38 -10.02 2.75
CA SER A 23 -8.09 -10.06 4.03
C SER A 23 -7.15 -10.19 5.21
N GLN A 24 -6.12 -11.02 5.08
CA GLN A 24 -5.14 -11.19 6.15
C GLN A 24 -4.34 -9.92 6.39
N LEU A 25 -3.92 -9.25 5.34
CA LEU A 25 -3.21 -7.99 5.49
C LEU A 25 -4.12 -6.92 6.10
N ALA A 26 -5.37 -6.85 5.63
CA ALA A 26 -6.35 -5.91 6.17
C ALA A 26 -6.52 -6.10 7.68
N GLU A 27 -6.64 -7.34 8.13
CA GLU A 27 -6.76 -7.65 9.56
C GLU A 27 -5.56 -7.15 10.35
N ARG A 28 -4.37 -7.32 9.82
CA ARG A 28 -3.14 -6.88 10.51
C ARG A 28 -3.05 -5.38 10.71
N VAL A 29 -3.62 -4.61 9.79
CA VAL A 29 -3.56 -3.14 9.86
C VAL A 29 -4.88 -2.52 10.32
N GLY A 30 -5.84 -3.34 10.74
CA GLY A 30 -7.12 -2.83 11.22
C GLY A 30 -7.97 -2.18 10.15
N SER A 31 -7.90 -2.67 8.93
CA SER A 31 -8.64 -2.12 7.79
C SER A 31 -9.52 -3.20 7.16
N SER A 32 -10.14 -2.89 6.03
CA SER A 32 -10.98 -3.84 5.32
C SER A 32 -10.28 -4.38 4.07
N LYS A 33 -10.70 -5.57 3.63
CA LYS A 33 -10.22 -6.14 2.39
C LYS A 33 -10.43 -5.18 1.21
N ASN A 34 -11.58 -4.51 1.17
CA ASN A 34 -11.89 -3.57 0.08
C ASN A 34 -10.93 -2.41 0.06
N THR A 35 -10.52 -1.90 1.23
CA THR A 35 -9.53 -0.84 1.31
C THR A 35 -8.19 -1.30 0.75
N ILE A 36 -7.73 -2.49 1.12
CA ILE A 36 -6.48 -3.04 0.59
C ILE A 36 -6.57 -3.19 -0.93
N SER A 37 -7.66 -3.76 -1.41
CA SER A 37 -7.86 -3.92 -2.85
C SER A 37 -7.84 -2.59 -3.59
N SER A 38 -8.50 -1.57 -3.04
CA SER A 38 -8.55 -0.24 -3.67
C SER A 38 -7.18 0.43 -3.69
N ILE A 39 -6.36 0.21 -2.67
CA ILE A 39 -4.99 0.72 -2.66
C ILE A 39 -4.17 0.04 -3.74
N GLU A 40 -4.27 -1.29 -3.84
CA GLU A 40 -3.49 -2.06 -4.81
C GLU A 40 -3.81 -1.68 -6.25
N THR A 41 -5.07 -1.32 -6.53
CA THR A 41 -5.48 -0.92 -7.87
C THR A 41 -5.29 0.57 -8.14
N GLY A 42 -4.86 1.34 -7.15
CA GLY A 42 -4.64 2.77 -7.33
C GLY A 42 -5.88 3.63 -7.19
N GLN A 43 -7.00 3.05 -6.79
CA GLN A 43 -8.25 3.79 -6.62
C GLN A 43 -8.30 4.59 -5.33
N PHE A 44 -7.51 4.21 -4.35
CA PHE A 44 -7.48 4.85 -3.05
C PHE A 44 -6.04 5.04 -2.58
N CYS A 45 -5.71 6.27 -2.20
CA CYS A 45 -4.41 6.58 -1.63
C CYS A 45 -4.55 6.53 -0.11
N PRO A 46 -3.80 5.67 0.59
CA PRO A 46 -3.95 5.56 2.04
C PRO A 46 -3.49 6.82 2.75
N THR A 47 -4.04 7.03 3.95
CA THR A 47 -3.54 8.07 4.84
C THR A 47 -2.10 7.72 5.25
N ALA A 48 -1.37 8.72 5.74
CA ALA A 48 -0.01 8.48 6.25
C ALA A 48 -0.03 7.42 7.34
N TYR A 49 -1.04 7.45 8.21
CA TYR A 49 -1.18 6.47 9.29
C TYR A 49 -1.29 5.05 8.75
N LEU A 50 -2.21 4.82 7.81
CA LEU A 50 -2.39 3.49 7.22
C LEU A 50 -1.15 3.06 6.42
N ALA A 51 -0.54 3.98 5.68
CA ALA A 51 0.67 3.69 4.93
C ALA A 51 1.80 3.20 5.84
N MET A 52 1.96 3.83 7.00
CA MET A 52 2.97 3.42 7.98
C MET A 52 2.65 2.04 8.55
N LEU A 53 1.38 1.78 8.85
CA LEU A 53 0.98 0.45 9.34
C LEU A 53 1.26 -0.63 8.30
N LEU A 54 1.01 -0.35 7.02
CA LEU A 54 1.32 -1.29 5.96
C LEU A 54 2.82 -1.59 5.88
N CYS A 55 3.65 -0.57 6.02
CA CYS A 55 5.10 -0.75 6.05
C CYS A 55 5.53 -1.63 7.21
N LEU A 56 4.96 -1.41 8.39
CA LEU A 56 5.26 -2.23 9.57
C LEU A 56 4.82 -3.68 9.36
N ALA A 57 3.61 -3.87 8.83
CA ALA A 57 3.05 -5.22 8.63
C ALA A 57 3.85 -6.02 7.59
N LEU A 58 4.43 -5.34 6.61
CA LEU A 58 5.17 -5.97 5.52
C LEU A 58 6.69 -5.88 5.70
N ASP A 59 7.13 -5.32 6.82
CA ASP A 59 8.56 -5.19 7.17
C ASP A 59 9.36 -4.56 6.03
N CYS A 60 8.89 -3.42 5.56
CA CYS A 60 9.56 -2.69 4.48
C CYS A 60 9.55 -1.20 4.77
N LYS A 61 10.40 -0.47 4.06
CA LYS A 61 10.47 0.97 4.18
C LYS A 61 9.41 1.62 3.31
N PHE A 62 8.99 2.82 3.69
CA PHE A 62 8.00 3.57 2.94
C PHE A 62 8.39 3.71 1.47
N GLU A 63 9.64 4.09 1.20
CA GLU A 63 10.12 4.30 -0.17
C GLU A 63 10.27 3.01 -0.96
N GLU A 64 10.26 1.86 -0.30
CA GLU A 64 10.22 0.57 -0.98
C GLU A 64 8.79 0.23 -1.42
N LEU A 65 7.82 0.65 -0.63
CA LEU A 65 6.41 0.31 -0.87
C LEU A 65 5.73 1.34 -1.77
N PHE A 66 6.03 2.61 -1.59
CA PHE A 66 5.42 3.71 -2.35
C PHE A 66 6.46 4.45 -3.16
N TYR A 67 6.07 4.92 -4.34
CA TYR A 67 6.97 5.67 -5.21
C TYR A 67 6.16 6.58 -6.12
N PHE A 68 6.81 7.62 -6.64
CA PHE A 68 6.20 8.50 -7.61
C PHE A 68 6.52 8.05 -9.02
N GLU A 69 5.54 8.17 -9.89
CA GLU A 69 5.70 7.95 -11.31
C GLU A 69 5.19 9.18 -12.04
N GLU A 70 5.98 9.67 -12.99
CA GLU A 70 5.58 10.81 -13.79
C GLU A 70 4.66 10.35 -14.92
N GLU A 71 3.53 11.04 -15.08
CA GLU A 71 2.57 10.73 -16.13
C GLU A 71 2.94 11.30 -17.49
#